data_b545d048fd6a14f3b7e5bae19110bcca
#
_entry.id   b545d048fd6a14f3b7e5bae19110bcca
#
_cell.length_a   1.000
_cell.length_b   1.000
_cell.length_c   1.000
_cell.angle_alpha   90.00
_cell.angle_beta   90.00
_cell.angle_gamma   90.00
#
_symmetry.space_group_name_H-M   'P 1'
#
loop_
_entity.id
_entity.type
_entity.pdbx_description
1 polymer ?
#
loop_
_entity_poly.entity_id
_entity_poly.type
_entity_poly.pdbx_seq_one_letter_code
_entity_poly.pdbx_strand_id
1 'polypeptide(L)'
;EHVRKELLSNHEVQAAYEAEERKERLQAMLAEWRNHAGLTRAQVAERMGVTPPTVSRMESNVIKASLETLARYARACGVKHPQITL
;
A
#
# COMPACT_ATOMS: atom_id res chain seq x y z
N GLU A 1 16.59 -34.17 -7.41
CA GLU A 1 15.54 -33.77 -6.49
C GLU A 1 15.96 -32.56 -5.64
N HIS A 2 17.18 -32.60 -5.14
CA HIS A 2 17.73 -31.48 -4.41
C HIS A 2 17.81 -30.21 -5.26
N VAL A 3 18.25 -30.36 -6.50
CA VAL A 3 18.31 -29.26 -7.47
C VAL A 3 16.91 -28.73 -7.77
N ARG A 4 15.95 -29.62 -7.94
CA ARG A 4 14.57 -29.26 -8.20
C ARG A 4 13.97 -28.48 -7.03
N LYS A 5 14.28 -28.89 -5.81
CA LYS A 5 13.84 -28.25 -4.60
C LYS A 5 14.43 -26.85 -4.48
N GLU A 6 15.69 -26.69 -4.84
CA GLU A 6 16.33 -25.37 -4.84
C GLU A 6 15.71 -24.43 -5.87
N LEU A 7 15.39 -24.94 -7.06
CA LEU A 7 14.76 -24.14 -8.10
C LEU A 7 13.38 -23.63 -7.68
N LEU A 8 12.56 -24.50 -7.09
CA LEU A 8 11.26 -24.12 -6.59
C LEU A 8 11.37 -23.10 -5.44
N SER A 9 12.29 -23.35 -4.53
CA SER A 9 12.52 -22.48 -3.39
C SER A 9 12.98 -21.10 -3.84
N ASN A 10 13.89 -21.03 -4.82
CA ASN A 10 14.35 -19.75 -5.36
C ASN A 10 13.22 -18.98 -6.03
N HIS A 11 12.37 -19.69 -6.76
CA HIS A 11 11.23 -19.08 -7.44
C HIS A 11 10.23 -18.51 -6.44
N GLU A 12 9.93 -19.26 -5.40
CA GLU A 12 9.02 -18.83 -4.33
C GLU A 12 9.59 -17.63 -3.56
N VAL A 13 10.87 -17.68 -3.22
CA VAL A 13 11.55 -16.60 -2.52
C VAL A 13 11.56 -15.34 -3.36
N GLN A 14 11.83 -15.46 -4.66
CA GLN A 14 11.83 -14.31 -5.55
C GLN A 14 10.43 -13.67 -5.66
N ALA A 15 9.39 -14.49 -5.81
CA ALA A 15 8.02 -14.00 -5.89
C ALA A 15 7.60 -13.31 -4.60
N ALA A 16 7.94 -13.89 -3.45
CA ALA A 16 7.64 -13.30 -2.15
C ALA A 16 8.40 -11.99 -1.94
N TYR A 17 9.65 -11.93 -2.39
CA TYR A 17 10.48 -10.74 -2.30
C TYR A 17 9.91 -9.59 -3.15
N GLU A 18 9.49 -9.89 -4.36
CA GLU A 18 8.89 -8.90 -5.25
C GLU A 18 7.57 -8.36 -4.70
N ALA A 19 6.76 -9.23 -4.09
CA ALA A 19 5.52 -8.83 -3.45
C ALA A 19 5.79 -7.92 -2.25
N GLU A 20 6.81 -8.22 -1.46
CA GLU A 20 7.18 -7.40 -0.31
C GLU A 20 7.71 -6.04 -0.75
N GLU A 21 8.52 -5.98 -1.79
CA GLU A 21 9.00 -4.72 -2.35
C GLU A 21 7.86 -3.86 -2.86
N ARG A 22 6.88 -4.48 -3.53
CA ARG A 22 5.70 -3.78 -4.03
C ARG A 22 4.88 -3.22 -2.89
N LYS A 23 4.70 -4.01 -1.84
CA LYS A 23 4.00 -3.59 -0.63
C LYS A 23 4.67 -2.38 0.00
N GLU A 24 6.00 -2.43 0.15
CA GLU A 24 6.75 -1.33 0.73
C GLU A 24 6.64 -0.05 -0.09
N ARG A 25 6.70 -0.18 -1.43
CA ARG A 25 6.54 0.98 -2.32
C ARG A 25 5.17 1.61 -2.19
N LEU A 26 4.13 0.79 -2.14
CA LEU A 26 2.76 1.29 -2.01
C LEU A 26 2.55 1.93 -0.63
N GLN A 27 3.07 1.31 0.41
CA GLN A 27 2.99 1.88 1.76
C GLN A 27 3.72 3.22 1.84
N ALA A 28 4.90 3.30 1.24
CA ALA A 28 5.66 4.54 1.19
C ALA A 28 4.92 5.63 0.42
N MET A 29 4.26 5.25 -0.68
CA MET A 29 3.47 6.18 -1.48
C MET A 29 2.31 6.76 -0.67
N LEU A 30 1.58 5.93 0.05
CA LEU A 30 0.48 6.38 0.90
C LEU A 30 0.99 7.29 2.02
N ALA A 31 2.08 6.90 2.67
CA ALA A 31 2.69 7.70 3.73
C ALA A 31 3.18 9.06 3.20
N GLU A 32 3.75 9.08 2.00
CA GLU A 32 4.20 10.31 1.38
C GLU A 32 3.03 11.26 1.11
N TRP A 33 1.94 10.75 0.56
CA TRP A 33 0.74 11.57 0.35
C TRP A 33 0.25 12.17 1.66
N ARG A 34 0.18 11.37 2.70
CA ARG A 34 -0.29 11.79 4.01
C ARG A 34 0.65 12.82 4.64
N ASN A 35 1.94 12.55 4.62
CA ASN A 35 2.96 13.44 5.20
C ASN A 35 3.03 14.76 4.45
N HIS A 36 2.91 14.72 3.13
CA HIS A 36 2.91 15.93 2.31
C HIS A 36 1.72 16.83 2.63
N ALA A 37 0.58 16.22 2.94
CA ALA A 37 -0.61 16.95 3.35
C ALA A 37 -0.60 17.37 4.83
N GLY A 38 0.34 16.88 5.61
CA GLY A 38 0.42 17.17 7.04
C GLY A 38 -0.69 16.52 7.84
N LEU A 39 -1.19 15.37 7.40
CA LEU A 39 -2.32 14.70 8.02
C LEU A 39 -1.90 13.49 8.85
N THR A 40 -2.62 13.25 9.94
CA THR A 40 -2.52 12.01 10.69
C THR A 40 -3.45 10.97 10.07
N ARG A 41 -3.27 9.69 10.44
CA ARG A 41 -4.18 8.63 10.00
C ARG A 41 -5.62 8.91 10.42
N ALA A 42 -5.81 9.44 11.63
CA ALA A 42 -7.13 9.80 12.12
C ALA A 42 -7.79 10.87 11.25
N GLN A 43 -7.02 11.86 10.82
CA GLN A 43 -7.53 12.92 9.95
C GLN A 43 -7.88 12.39 8.56
N VAL A 44 -7.06 11.50 8.02
CA VAL A 44 -7.36 10.85 6.74
C VAL A 44 -8.63 10.02 6.85
N ALA A 45 -8.79 9.26 7.94
CA ALA A 45 -9.99 8.48 8.18
C ALA A 45 -11.23 9.36 8.21
N GLU A 46 -11.15 10.48 8.90
CA GLU A 46 -12.26 11.44 8.97
C GLU A 46 -12.64 11.95 7.58
N ARG A 47 -11.66 12.31 6.78
CA ARG A 47 -11.90 12.81 5.42
C ARG A 47 -12.45 11.73 4.49
N MET A 48 -12.06 10.46 4.70
CA MET A 48 -12.58 9.35 3.93
C MET A 48 -13.94 8.86 4.43
N GLY A 49 -14.36 9.30 5.60
CA GLY A 49 -15.61 8.84 6.20
C GLY A 49 -15.52 7.43 6.75
N VAL A 50 -14.33 7.03 7.21
CA VAL A 50 -14.09 5.71 7.79
C VAL A 50 -13.42 5.85 9.17
N THR A 51 -13.26 4.75 9.88
CA THR A 51 -12.61 4.76 11.18
C THR A 51 -11.08 4.72 11.05
N PRO A 52 -10.33 5.25 12.02
CA PRO A 52 -8.86 5.16 12.00
C PRO A 52 -8.32 3.73 11.88
N PRO A 53 -8.88 2.72 12.56
CA PRO A 53 -8.43 1.34 12.33
C PRO A 53 -8.58 0.87 10.88
N THR A 54 -9.59 1.37 10.17
CA THR A 54 -9.80 1.04 8.75
C THR A 54 -8.65 1.57 7.91
N VAL A 55 -8.18 2.79 8.17
CA VAL A 55 -7.03 3.36 7.48
C VAL A 55 -5.77 2.56 7.77
N SER A 56 -5.55 2.20 9.03
CA SER A 56 -4.40 1.39 9.41
C SER A 56 -4.40 0.04 8.72
N ARG A 57 -5.56 -0.60 8.63
CA ARG A 57 -5.73 -1.87 7.92
C ARG A 57 -5.44 -1.71 6.43
N MET A 58 -5.94 -0.65 5.84
CA MET A 58 -5.73 -0.37 4.43
C MET A 58 -4.24 -0.18 4.12
N GLU A 59 -3.54 0.56 4.96
CA GLU A 59 -2.10 0.76 4.80
C GLU A 59 -1.33 -0.56 4.96
N SER A 60 -1.74 -1.41 5.90
CA SER A 60 -1.10 -2.72 6.11
C SER A 60 -1.37 -3.69 4.97
N ASN A 61 -2.55 -3.63 4.37
CA ASN A 61 -2.98 -4.53 3.29
C ASN A 61 -3.07 -3.80 1.95
N VAL A 62 -2.16 -2.88 1.70
CA VAL A 62 -2.19 -1.99 0.53
C VAL A 62 -2.21 -2.75 -0.80
N ILE A 63 -1.56 -3.91 -0.88
CA ILE A 63 -1.53 -4.72 -2.11
C ILE A 63 -2.93 -5.19 -2.48
N LYS A 64 -3.78 -5.45 -1.49
CA LYS A 64 -5.15 -5.92 -1.69
C LYS A 64 -6.15 -4.79 -1.87
N ALA A 65 -5.72 -3.54 -1.68
CA ALA A 65 -6.60 -2.39 -1.85
C ALA A 65 -6.91 -2.18 -3.33
N SER A 66 -8.15 -1.81 -3.63
CA SER A 66 -8.55 -1.48 -4.99
C SER A 66 -7.98 -0.12 -5.39
N LEU A 67 -7.87 0.11 -6.71
CA LEU A 67 -7.44 1.41 -7.21
C LEU A 67 -8.37 2.52 -6.74
N GLU A 68 -9.67 2.22 -6.67
CA GLU A 68 -10.65 3.18 -6.17
C GLU A 68 -10.38 3.57 -4.72
N THR A 69 -10.05 2.59 -3.89
CA THR A 69 -9.72 2.84 -2.49
C THR A 69 -8.46 3.72 -2.37
N LEU A 70 -7.43 3.40 -3.16
CA LEU A 70 -6.20 4.19 -3.19
C LEU A 70 -6.46 5.61 -3.68
N ALA A 71 -7.32 5.77 -4.68
CA ALA A 71 -7.69 7.08 -5.19
C ALA A 71 -8.45 7.88 -4.13
N ARG A 72 -9.32 7.26 -3.36
CA ARG A 72 -10.04 7.93 -2.28
C ARG A 72 -9.07 8.39 -1.18
N TYR A 73 -8.10 7.58 -0.85
CA TYR A 73 -7.05 7.95 0.11
C TYR A 73 -6.27 9.16 -0.41
N ALA A 74 -5.88 9.12 -1.67
CA ALA A 74 -5.14 10.21 -2.30
C ALA A 74 -5.94 11.52 -2.26
N ARG A 75 -7.24 11.46 -2.59
CA ARG A 75 -8.10 12.63 -2.54
C ARG A 75 -8.25 13.18 -1.12
N ALA A 76 -8.33 12.29 -0.14
CA ALA A 76 -8.38 12.70 1.27
C ALA A 76 -7.11 13.45 1.65
N CYS A 77 -5.99 13.12 1.04
CA CYS A 77 -4.71 13.79 1.23
C CYS A 77 -4.51 15.00 0.30
N GLY A 78 -5.52 15.36 -0.49
CA GLY A 78 -5.47 16.51 -1.38
C GLY A 78 -4.76 16.27 -2.70
N VAL A 79 -4.51 15.01 -3.06
CA VAL A 79 -3.88 14.65 -4.33
C VAL A 79 -4.98 14.53 -5.38
N LYS A 80 -5.02 15.46 -6.34
CA LYS A 80 -6.08 15.48 -7.36
C LYS A 80 -5.88 14.43 -8.44
N HIS A 81 -4.65 14.15 -8.80
CA HIS A 81 -4.30 13.20 -9.85
C HIS A 81 -3.26 12.22 -9.33
N PRO A 82 -3.67 11.23 -8.54
CA PRO A 82 -2.72 10.30 -7.95
C PRO A 82 -2.06 9.43 -9.01
N GLN A 83 -0.74 9.34 -8.94
CA GLN A 83 0.03 8.42 -9.75
C GLN A 83 0.38 7.22 -8.89
N ILE A 84 -0.13 6.07 -9.28
CA ILE A 84 0.11 4.83 -8.53
C ILE A 84 1.19 4.05 -9.26
N THR A 85 2.35 3.92 -8.61
CA THR A 85 3.48 3.17 -9.15
C THR A 85 3.46 1.77 -8.55
N LEU A 86 3.29 0.77 -9.41
CA LEU A 86 3.25 -0.63 -8.99
C LEU A 86 4.58 -1.34 -9.15
#